data_1fb5151dea84af4e5b4a712d6c7f2268
#
_entry.id   1fb5151dea84af4e5b4a712d6c7f2268
#
_cell.length_a   1.000
_cell.length_b   1.000
_cell.length_c   1.000
_cell.angle_alpha   90.00
_cell.angle_beta   90.00
_cell.angle_gamma   90.00
#
_symmetry.space_group_name_H-M   'P 1'
#
loop_
_entity.id
_entity.type
_entity.pdbx_description
1 polymer ?
#
loop_
_entity_poly.entity_id
_entity_poly.type
_entity_poly.pdbx_seq_one_letter_code
_entity_poly.pdbx_strand_id
1 'polypeptide(L)'
;KVLLLDEPLGALDLKLRQDMQYELIRLKNELGITFIYVTHDQEEALTMSDTIVVMNQGYIQQIGTPEDIYNEPQNAFVADFIGDSNILDGIMIEDRLVEILGAKFECVDVGFGKNKPVDVVIRPEDIDLVKPEEGTMDV
;
A
#
# COMPACT_ATOMS: atom_id res chain seq x y z
N LYS A 1 -19.72 -11.86 18.19
CA LYS A 1 -20.66 -11.21 17.27
C LYS A 1 -19.88 -10.53 16.16
N VAL A 2 -20.42 -10.51 14.94
CA VAL A 2 -19.79 -9.89 13.77
C VAL A 2 -20.78 -8.89 13.18
N LEU A 3 -20.28 -7.72 12.79
CA LEU A 3 -21.00 -6.72 12.00
C LEU A 3 -20.38 -6.65 10.61
N LEU A 4 -21.22 -6.76 9.58
CA LEU A 4 -20.82 -6.61 8.19
C LEU A 4 -21.32 -5.27 7.66
N LEU A 5 -20.41 -4.47 7.11
CA LEU A 5 -20.67 -3.17 6.51
C LEU A 5 -20.16 -3.20 5.06
N ASP A 6 -21.07 -2.97 4.11
CA ASP A 6 -20.77 -2.96 2.69
C ASP A 6 -20.87 -1.53 2.16
N GLU A 7 -19.73 -0.94 1.81
CA GLU A 7 -19.55 0.45 1.34
C GLU A 7 -20.37 1.50 2.13
N PRO A 8 -20.34 1.48 3.48
CA PRO A 8 -21.29 2.26 4.28
C PRO A 8 -21.12 3.77 4.18
N LEU A 9 -19.94 4.26 3.75
CA LEU A 9 -19.61 5.67 3.69
C LEU A 9 -19.54 6.22 2.25
N GLY A 10 -19.71 5.37 1.23
CA GLY A 10 -19.51 5.74 -0.17
C GLY A 10 -20.41 6.87 -0.70
N ALA A 11 -21.59 7.07 -0.12
CA ALA A 11 -22.53 8.11 -0.53
C ALA A 11 -22.39 9.44 0.23
N LEU A 12 -21.44 9.55 1.17
CA LEU A 12 -21.27 10.72 2.03
C LEU A 12 -20.28 11.73 1.44
N ASP A 13 -20.50 13.01 1.72
CA ASP A 13 -19.49 14.04 1.47
C ASP A 13 -18.25 13.84 2.35
N LEU A 14 -17.12 14.44 1.97
CA LEU A 14 -15.83 14.23 2.62
C LEU A 14 -15.85 14.46 4.13
N LYS A 15 -16.47 15.58 4.57
CA LYS A 15 -16.49 15.93 5.99
C LYS A 15 -17.31 14.95 6.80
N LEU A 16 -18.52 14.63 6.32
CA LEU A 16 -19.39 13.69 7.00
C LEU A 16 -18.79 12.27 7.01
N ARG A 17 -18.09 11.89 5.94
CA ARG A 17 -17.36 10.63 5.86
C ARG A 17 -16.31 10.52 6.96
N GLN A 18 -15.45 11.54 7.13
CA GLN A 18 -14.45 11.57 8.20
C GLN A 18 -15.05 11.51 9.60
N ASP A 19 -16.14 12.26 9.84
CA ASP A 19 -16.84 12.21 11.13
C ASP A 19 -17.39 10.79 11.40
N MET A 20 -17.96 10.14 10.39
CA MET A 20 -18.50 8.78 10.51
C MET A 20 -17.43 7.70 10.65
N GLN A 21 -16.27 7.83 9.99
CA GLN A 21 -15.10 6.95 10.20
C GLN A 21 -14.69 6.95 11.68
N TYR A 22 -14.56 8.15 12.26
CA TYR A 22 -14.22 8.29 13.66
C TYR A 22 -15.24 7.60 14.58
N GLU A 23 -16.54 7.81 14.33
CA GLU A 23 -17.61 7.17 15.12
C GLU A 23 -17.63 5.65 14.98
N LEU A 24 -17.37 5.11 13.79
CA LEU A 24 -17.28 3.67 13.56
C LEU A 24 -16.07 3.04 14.29
N ILE A 25 -14.91 3.70 14.27
CA ILE A 25 -13.73 3.26 15.03
C ILE A 25 -14.03 3.25 16.52
N ARG A 26 -14.67 4.31 17.03
CA ARG A 26 -15.09 4.40 18.43
C ARG A 26 -16.03 3.26 18.79
N LEU A 27 -17.05 3.02 17.97
CA LEU A 27 -18.05 1.98 18.18
C LEU A 27 -17.42 0.56 18.16
N LYS A 28 -16.48 0.31 17.22
CA LYS A 28 -15.72 -0.92 17.16
C LYS A 28 -15.02 -1.21 18.50
N ASN A 29 -14.34 -0.19 19.03
CA ASN A 29 -13.57 -0.29 20.27
C ASN A 29 -14.50 -0.47 21.51
N GLU A 30 -15.61 0.25 21.56
CA GLU A 30 -16.57 0.18 22.67
C GLU A 30 -17.30 -1.18 22.72
N LEU A 31 -17.69 -1.72 21.57
CA LEU A 31 -18.45 -2.96 21.51
C LEU A 31 -17.59 -4.22 21.63
N GLY A 32 -16.30 -4.14 21.27
CA GLY A 32 -15.39 -5.28 21.27
C GLY A 32 -15.86 -6.43 20.35
N ILE A 33 -16.50 -6.10 19.23
CA ILE A 33 -16.97 -7.08 18.23
C ILE A 33 -16.15 -6.97 16.95
N THR A 34 -16.15 -8.02 16.16
CA THR A 34 -15.48 -8.01 14.85
C THR A 34 -16.32 -7.23 13.85
N PHE A 35 -15.70 -6.27 13.18
CA PHE A 35 -16.26 -5.57 12.02
C PHE A 35 -15.63 -6.16 10.76
N ILE A 36 -16.47 -6.50 9.79
CA ILE A 36 -16.07 -6.76 8.41
C ILE A 36 -16.54 -5.57 7.59
N TYR A 37 -15.59 -4.82 7.07
CA TYR A 37 -15.83 -3.58 6.37
C TYR A 37 -15.39 -3.72 4.92
N VAL A 38 -16.32 -3.62 3.97
CA VAL A 38 -16.03 -3.67 2.53
C VAL A 38 -16.02 -2.23 2.01
N THR A 39 -14.94 -1.85 1.36
CA THR A 39 -14.77 -0.53 0.75
C THR A 39 -13.87 -0.61 -0.47
N HIS A 40 -14.01 0.34 -1.37
CA HIS A 40 -13.05 0.62 -2.45
C HIS A 40 -12.18 1.86 -2.14
N ASP A 41 -12.40 2.49 -0.99
CA ASP A 41 -11.61 3.64 -0.53
C ASP A 41 -10.40 3.14 0.27
N GLN A 42 -9.22 3.44 -0.24
CA GLN A 42 -7.94 3.00 0.32
C GLN A 42 -7.67 3.65 1.67
N GLU A 43 -8.03 4.95 1.82
CA GLU A 43 -7.85 5.70 3.05
C GLU A 43 -8.69 5.09 4.18
N GLU A 44 -9.94 4.71 3.89
CA GLU A 44 -10.79 3.99 4.83
C GLU A 44 -10.16 2.67 5.28
N ALA A 45 -9.68 1.87 4.32
CA ALA A 45 -9.07 0.58 4.62
C ALA A 45 -7.82 0.74 5.51
N LEU A 46 -6.93 1.66 5.16
CA LEU A 46 -5.67 1.88 5.88
C LEU A 46 -5.87 2.45 7.29
N THR A 47 -6.87 3.32 7.48
CA THR A 47 -7.07 4.04 8.75
C THR A 47 -7.95 3.30 9.76
N MET A 48 -8.90 2.48 9.29
CA MET A 48 -9.92 1.88 10.16
C MET A 48 -9.68 0.41 10.49
N SER A 49 -8.83 -0.28 9.71
CA SER A 49 -8.67 -1.74 9.80
C SER A 49 -7.49 -2.15 10.67
N ASP A 50 -7.64 -3.29 11.34
CA ASP A 50 -6.53 -3.99 12.01
C ASP A 50 -5.90 -5.01 11.04
N THR A 51 -6.70 -5.49 10.07
CA THR A 51 -6.28 -6.42 9.01
C THR A 51 -6.99 -6.04 7.72
N ILE A 52 -6.24 -5.95 6.63
CA ILE A 52 -6.75 -5.67 5.29
C ILE A 52 -6.67 -6.93 4.44
N VAL A 53 -7.73 -7.18 3.65
CA VAL A 53 -7.76 -8.19 2.61
C VAL A 53 -7.94 -7.50 1.27
N VAL A 54 -6.89 -7.44 0.47
CA VAL A 54 -6.96 -6.89 -0.90
C VAL A 54 -7.46 -7.97 -1.83
N MET A 55 -8.50 -7.64 -2.59
CA MET A 55 -9.12 -8.57 -3.54
C MET A 55 -9.16 -8.00 -4.96
N ASN A 56 -8.96 -8.86 -5.95
CA ASN A 56 -9.13 -8.51 -7.36
C ASN A 56 -9.79 -9.67 -8.10
N GLN A 57 -10.85 -9.38 -8.86
CA GLN A 57 -11.61 -10.36 -9.66
C GLN A 57 -12.02 -11.63 -8.88
N GLY A 58 -12.39 -11.46 -7.60
CA GLY A 58 -12.81 -12.57 -6.73
C GLY A 58 -11.66 -13.36 -6.08
N TYR A 59 -10.41 -13.00 -6.34
CA TYR A 59 -9.23 -13.63 -5.74
C TYR A 59 -8.57 -12.70 -4.72
N ILE A 60 -8.12 -13.29 -3.62
CA ILE A 60 -7.31 -12.59 -2.62
C ILE A 60 -5.93 -12.35 -3.21
N GLN A 61 -5.48 -11.09 -3.20
CA GLN A 61 -4.17 -10.68 -3.66
C GLN A 61 -3.16 -10.62 -2.50
N GLN A 62 -3.61 -10.09 -1.35
CA GLN A 62 -2.78 -10.01 -0.15
C GLN A 62 -3.67 -9.88 1.09
N ILE A 63 -3.17 -10.39 2.22
CA ILE A 63 -3.74 -10.19 3.56
C ILE A 63 -2.61 -9.71 4.46
N GLY A 64 -2.84 -8.64 5.22
CA GLY A 64 -1.83 -8.11 6.14
C GLY A 64 -2.38 -6.97 6.99
N THR A 65 -1.52 -6.42 7.83
CA THR A 65 -1.79 -5.16 8.52
C THR A 65 -1.77 -4.00 7.52
N PRO A 66 -2.34 -2.83 7.84
CA PRO A 66 -2.19 -1.63 7.00
C PRO A 66 -0.73 -1.35 6.62
N GLU A 67 0.19 -1.49 7.57
CA GLU A 67 1.62 -1.28 7.37
C GLU A 67 2.22 -2.29 6.39
N ASP A 68 1.90 -3.59 6.52
CA ASP A 68 2.37 -4.63 5.60
C ASP A 68 1.86 -4.40 4.17
N ILE A 69 0.58 -4.03 4.03
CA ILE A 69 -0.05 -3.81 2.72
C ILE A 69 0.55 -2.60 2.01
N TYR A 70 0.88 -1.54 2.76
CA TYR A 70 1.44 -0.32 2.20
C TYR A 70 2.93 -0.44 1.89
N ASN A 71 3.73 -0.95 2.82
CA ASN A 71 5.19 -0.99 2.73
C ASN A 71 5.72 -2.21 1.98
N GLU A 72 5.01 -3.36 2.04
CA GLU A 72 5.45 -4.63 1.46
C GLU A 72 4.38 -5.24 0.53
N PRO A 73 3.96 -4.54 -0.54
CA PRO A 73 2.98 -5.07 -1.47
C PRO A 73 3.52 -6.31 -2.19
N GLN A 74 2.72 -7.39 -2.21
CA GLN A 74 3.14 -8.67 -2.80
C GLN A 74 3.16 -8.68 -4.33
N ASN A 75 2.52 -7.71 -4.97
CA ASN A 75 2.50 -7.56 -6.42
C ASN A 75 2.17 -6.13 -6.83
N ALA A 76 2.44 -5.81 -8.11
CA ALA A 76 2.21 -4.48 -8.68
C ALA A 76 0.74 -4.00 -8.52
N PHE A 77 -0.25 -4.92 -8.60
CA PHE A 77 -1.65 -4.56 -8.41
C PHE A 77 -1.91 -4.02 -7.00
N VAL A 78 -1.37 -4.67 -5.96
CA VAL A 78 -1.54 -4.20 -4.57
C VAL A 78 -0.84 -2.86 -4.38
N ALA A 79 0.37 -2.70 -4.92
CA ALA A 79 1.14 -1.46 -4.85
C ALA A 79 0.38 -0.27 -5.45
N ASP A 80 -0.16 -0.45 -6.66
CA ASP A 80 -0.91 0.57 -7.40
C ASP A 80 -2.29 0.85 -6.77
N PHE A 81 -2.92 -0.21 -6.21
CA PHE A 81 -4.26 -0.08 -5.62
C PHE A 81 -4.24 0.62 -4.25
N ILE A 82 -3.17 0.50 -3.45
CA ILE A 82 -3.14 0.98 -2.05
C ILE A 82 -2.54 2.38 -1.88
N GLY A 83 -2.09 3.01 -2.92
CA GLY A 83 -1.54 4.37 -2.84
C GLY A 83 -0.87 4.78 -4.14
N ASP A 84 -0.59 6.06 -4.25
CA ASP A 84 0.16 6.56 -5.38
C ASP A 84 1.53 5.88 -5.44
N SER A 85 1.82 5.26 -6.59
CA SER A 85 3.06 4.51 -6.79
C SER A 85 3.64 4.78 -8.16
N ASN A 86 4.95 4.93 -8.21
CA ASN A 86 5.70 4.80 -9.45
C ASN A 86 6.19 3.36 -9.53
N ILE A 87 5.70 2.60 -10.51
CA ILE A 87 6.12 1.21 -10.73
C ILE A 87 7.01 1.19 -11.97
N LEU A 88 8.27 0.82 -11.79
CA LEU A 88 9.28 0.81 -12.82
C LEU A 88 9.84 -0.60 -13.01
N ASP A 89 10.13 -0.96 -14.26
CA ASP A 89 10.90 -2.17 -14.54
C ASP A 89 12.33 -2.03 -13.99
N GLY A 90 12.76 -3.01 -13.21
CA GLY A 90 14.10 -3.09 -12.65
C GLY A 90 14.71 -4.46 -12.77
N ILE A 91 16.00 -4.55 -12.45
CA ILE A 91 16.72 -5.82 -12.37
C ILE A 91 17.37 -5.92 -11.00
N MET A 92 16.94 -6.89 -10.20
CA MET A 92 17.61 -7.23 -8.95
C MET A 92 19.00 -7.83 -9.29
N ILE A 93 20.04 -7.03 -9.11
CA ILE A 93 21.42 -7.46 -9.40
C ILE A 93 21.87 -8.53 -8.39
N GLU A 94 21.63 -8.25 -7.12
CA GLU A 94 21.79 -9.15 -5.98
C GLU A 94 20.97 -8.62 -4.81
N ASP A 95 20.92 -9.35 -3.71
CA ASP A 95 20.22 -8.92 -2.51
C ASP A 95 20.63 -7.50 -2.11
N ARG A 96 19.66 -6.64 -1.90
CA ARG A 96 19.80 -5.23 -1.54
C ARG A 96 20.41 -4.33 -2.62
N LEU A 97 20.44 -4.77 -3.88
CA LEU A 97 20.96 -3.96 -4.99
C LEU A 97 20.09 -4.15 -6.23
N VAL A 98 19.40 -3.11 -6.64
CA VAL A 98 18.52 -3.08 -7.82
C VAL A 98 19.05 -2.08 -8.86
N GLU A 99 18.92 -2.41 -10.14
CA GLU A 99 19.16 -1.49 -11.25
C GLU A 99 17.84 -1.02 -11.83
N ILE A 100 17.69 0.30 -11.92
CA ILE A 100 16.51 0.98 -12.47
C ILE A 100 17.02 2.04 -13.45
N LEU A 101 16.49 2.07 -14.69
CA LEU A 101 16.86 3.04 -15.73
C LEU A 101 18.38 3.15 -15.97
N GLY A 102 19.13 2.08 -15.76
CA GLY A 102 20.59 2.02 -15.94
C GLY A 102 21.42 2.55 -14.76
N ALA A 103 20.79 2.95 -13.66
CA ALA A 103 21.45 3.32 -12.41
C ALA A 103 21.20 2.25 -11.33
N LYS A 104 22.16 2.10 -10.41
CA LYS A 104 22.09 1.13 -9.32
C LYS A 104 21.72 1.82 -8.01
N PHE A 105 20.76 1.21 -7.32
CA PHE A 105 20.23 1.70 -6.04
C PHE A 105 20.31 0.61 -4.98
N GLU A 106 20.62 1.01 -3.76
CA GLU A 106 20.44 0.15 -2.60
C GLU A 106 18.93 0.02 -2.29
N CYS A 107 18.49 -1.20 -1.98
CA CYS A 107 17.13 -1.50 -1.53
C CYS A 107 17.15 -2.39 -0.29
N VAL A 108 15.99 -2.59 0.33
CA VAL A 108 15.87 -3.43 1.53
C VAL A 108 15.62 -4.91 1.21
N ASP A 109 15.20 -5.20 0.00
CA ASP A 109 14.69 -6.49 -0.42
C ASP A 109 15.80 -7.53 -0.61
N VAL A 110 15.45 -8.78 -0.32
CA VAL A 110 16.33 -9.96 -0.43
C VAL A 110 15.54 -11.16 -0.97
N GLY A 111 16.29 -12.14 -1.52
CA GLY A 111 15.70 -13.43 -1.90
C GLY A 111 15.11 -13.51 -3.31
N PHE A 112 15.18 -12.44 -4.11
CA PHE A 112 14.73 -12.46 -5.52
C PHE A 112 15.67 -13.24 -6.43
N GLY A 113 16.93 -13.43 -6.01
CA GLY A 113 18.00 -14.03 -6.81
C GLY A 113 18.72 -13.00 -7.69
N LYS A 114 19.83 -13.43 -8.29
CA LYS A 114 20.70 -12.54 -9.07
C LYS A 114 20.19 -12.34 -10.49
N ASN A 115 20.29 -11.09 -10.97
CA ASN A 115 19.92 -10.67 -12.34
C ASN A 115 18.48 -11.06 -12.70
N LYS A 116 17.55 -10.85 -11.79
CA LYS A 116 16.13 -11.14 -11.99
C LYS A 116 15.35 -9.86 -12.30
N PRO A 117 14.45 -9.90 -13.31
CA PRO A 117 13.52 -8.81 -13.53
C PRO A 117 12.57 -8.70 -12.34
N VAL A 118 12.31 -7.47 -11.92
CA VAL A 118 11.43 -7.12 -10.80
C VAL A 118 10.65 -5.86 -11.12
N ASP A 119 9.47 -5.72 -10.54
CA ASP A 119 8.75 -4.45 -10.47
C ASP A 119 9.27 -3.69 -9.25
N VAL A 120 9.79 -2.48 -9.48
CA VAL A 120 10.27 -1.61 -8.41
C VAL A 120 9.21 -0.57 -8.11
N VAL A 121 8.75 -0.55 -6.86
CA VAL A 121 7.76 0.41 -6.37
C VAL A 121 8.50 1.55 -5.69
N ILE A 122 8.25 2.78 -6.13
CA ILE A 122 8.77 4.00 -5.52
C ILE A 122 7.58 4.87 -5.12
N ARG A 123 7.46 5.16 -3.83
CA ARG A 123 6.42 6.04 -3.33
C ARG A 123 6.81 7.49 -3.56
N PRO A 124 5.84 8.42 -3.80
CA PRO A 124 6.15 9.85 -3.98
C PRO A 124 6.93 10.46 -2.82
N GLU A 125 6.66 10.00 -1.60
CA GLU A 125 7.35 10.44 -0.37
C GLU A 125 8.81 9.97 -0.26
N ASP A 126 9.20 8.96 -1.05
CA ASP A 126 10.58 8.45 -1.08
C ASP A 126 11.47 9.20 -2.09
N ILE A 127 10.89 10.19 -2.81
CA ILE A 127 11.60 10.94 -3.84
C ILE A 127 11.99 12.32 -3.31
N ASP A 128 13.28 12.55 -3.10
CA ASP A 128 13.84 13.81 -2.73
C ASP A 128 14.47 14.54 -3.91
N LEU A 129 14.16 15.84 -4.08
CA LEU A 129 14.84 16.71 -5.02
C LEU A 129 16.13 17.25 -4.38
N VAL A 130 17.25 16.80 -4.90
CA VAL A 130 18.58 17.20 -4.42
C VAL A 130 19.35 17.95 -5.51
N LYS A 131 20.48 18.57 -5.16
CA LYS A 131 21.36 19.17 -6.17
C LYS A 131 22.00 18.09 -7.04
N PRO A 132 22.35 18.39 -8.32
CA PRO A 132 22.92 17.40 -9.24
C PRO A 132 24.13 16.62 -8.70
N GLU A 133 24.99 17.28 -7.93
CA GLU A 133 26.16 16.67 -7.29
C GLU A 133 25.84 15.74 -6.10
N GLU A 134 24.60 15.79 -5.59
CA GLU A 134 24.14 15.01 -4.43
C GLU A 134 23.15 13.91 -4.86
N GLY A 135 22.62 14.01 -6.09
CA GLY A 135 21.63 13.09 -6.61
C GLY A 135 22.25 11.80 -7.17
N THR A 136 21.45 10.75 -7.16
CA THR A 136 21.78 9.46 -7.75
C THR A 136 21.13 9.23 -9.10
N MET A 137 20.19 10.10 -9.50
CA MET A 137 19.50 10.08 -10.79
C MET A 137 19.22 11.51 -11.24
N ASP A 138 19.50 11.83 -12.52
CA ASP A 138 19.09 13.07 -13.15
C ASP A 138 17.64 12.92 -13.66
N VAL A 139 16.80 13.89 -13.36
CA VAL A 139 15.38 13.95 -13.78
C VAL A 139 15.21 15.01 -14.85
#